data_b760ebb4e019697ae3b02f3181da0556
#
_entry.id   b760ebb4e019697ae3b02f3181da0556
#
_cell.length_a   1.000
_cell.length_b   1.000
_cell.length_c   1.000
_cell.angle_alpha   90.00
_cell.angle_beta   90.00
_cell.angle_gamma   90.00
#
_symmetry.space_group_name_H-M   'P 1'
#
loop_
_entity.id
_entity.type
_entity.pdbx_description
1 polymer ?
#
loop_
_entity_poly.entity_id
_entity_poly.type
_entity_poly.pdbx_seq_one_letter_code
_entity_poly.pdbx_strand_id
1 'polypeptide(L)'
;SQDDEIKNFIINVKNKESIDQENLSLFINSENNIFQCLQKNNNLVATTLISKLDQQDDIFYLEILDCEFGPDSNFGTFKVASDYFYNLLNEYSISYKADFLNSDSSSRNFYWHNFFNSSTDRDNFYASWIDSEDSIEIKDLFSEQSECFSSNSYIGYKVF
;
A
#
# COMPACT_ATOMS: atom_id res chain seq x y z
N SER A 1 21.66 13.56 19.51
CA SER A 1 20.45 13.59 18.73
C SER A 1 20.84 13.36 17.27
N GLN A 2 20.59 12.18 16.75
CA GLN A 2 20.65 11.96 15.33
C GLN A 2 19.38 12.59 14.77
N ASP A 3 19.54 13.63 13.97
CA ASP A 3 18.49 14.13 13.11
C ASP A 3 18.20 13.02 12.12
N ASP A 4 17.10 12.31 12.31
CA ASP A 4 16.53 11.42 11.30
C ASP A 4 15.98 12.30 10.17
N GLU A 5 16.84 12.62 9.21
CA GLU A 5 16.41 13.28 7.97
C GLU A 5 15.39 12.37 7.29
N ILE A 6 14.17 12.85 7.15
CA ILE A 6 13.16 12.22 6.28
C ILE A 6 13.68 12.30 4.85
N LYS A 7 14.31 11.23 4.38
CA LYS A 7 14.97 11.20 3.06
C LYS A 7 13.98 10.99 1.90
N ASN A 8 12.84 10.37 2.18
CA ASN A 8 11.80 10.09 1.17
C ASN A 8 10.42 10.21 1.79
N PHE A 9 9.47 10.78 1.04
CA PHE A 9 8.07 10.77 1.40
C PHE A 9 7.21 10.54 0.15
N ILE A 10 6.03 9.96 0.37
CA ILE A 10 5.05 9.73 -0.68
C ILE A 10 3.79 10.48 -0.28
N ILE A 11 3.30 11.32 -1.19
CA ILE A 11 2.00 11.95 -1.06
C ILE A 11 1.00 11.13 -1.86
N ASN A 12 0.08 10.48 -1.16
CA ASN A 12 -1.05 9.80 -1.77
C ASN A 12 -2.29 10.67 -1.58
N VAL A 13 -2.75 11.26 -2.66
CA VAL A 13 -3.93 12.12 -2.64
C VAL A 13 -5.11 11.32 -3.19
N LYS A 14 -6.04 10.93 -2.32
CA LYS A 14 -7.32 10.33 -2.70
C LYS A 14 -8.35 11.45 -2.75
N ASN A 15 -8.84 11.79 -3.93
CA ASN A 15 -9.96 12.70 -4.06
C ASN A 15 -11.10 12.07 -4.88
N LYS A 16 -12.33 12.33 -4.45
CA LYS A 16 -13.54 12.01 -5.23
C LYS A 16 -13.82 13.06 -6.32
N GLU A 17 -13.24 14.22 -6.19
CA GLU A 17 -13.34 15.33 -7.14
C GLU A 17 -11.92 15.68 -7.61
N SER A 18 -11.75 16.03 -8.86
CA SER A 18 -10.43 16.36 -9.44
C SER A 18 -9.72 17.37 -8.55
N ILE A 19 -8.57 16.97 -8.00
CA ILE A 19 -7.69 17.94 -7.32
C ILE A 19 -7.28 18.95 -8.38
N ASP A 20 -7.55 20.21 -8.09
CA ASP A 20 -7.00 21.30 -8.85
C ASP A 20 -5.46 21.20 -8.77
N GLN A 21 -4.84 20.84 -9.88
CA GLN A 21 -3.38 20.70 -9.98
C GLN A 21 -2.67 21.98 -9.55
N GLU A 22 -3.33 23.13 -9.67
CA GLU A 22 -2.84 24.42 -9.25
C GLU A 22 -2.69 24.50 -7.72
N ASN A 23 -3.66 24.03 -6.96
CA ASN A 23 -3.60 23.98 -5.49
C ASN A 23 -2.57 22.97 -4.97
N LEU A 24 -2.40 21.83 -5.63
CA LEU A 24 -1.35 20.88 -5.29
C LEU A 24 0.04 21.46 -5.59
N SER A 25 0.20 22.15 -6.72
CA SER A 25 1.46 22.81 -7.07
C SER A 25 1.82 23.95 -6.11
N LEU A 26 0.83 24.69 -5.61
CA LEU A 26 1.02 25.73 -4.61
C LEU A 26 1.46 25.15 -3.26
N PHE A 27 0.90 24.01 -2.85
CA PHE A 27 1.32 23.32 -1.63
C PHE A 27 2.76 22.80 -1.74
N ILE A 28 3.14 22.23 -2.88
CA ILE A 28 4.48 21.69 -3.14
C ILE A 28 5.52 22.83 -3.30
N ASN A 29 5.14 23.97 -3.88
CA ASN A 29 6.01 25.11 -4.15
C ASN A 29 5.99 26.18 -3.06
N SER A 30 5.29 25.98 -1.94
CA SER A 30 5.29 26.95 -0.84
C SER A 30 6.73 27.25 -0.38
N GLU A 31 7.04 28.51 -0.19
CA GLU A 31 8.31 29.23 -0.21
C GLU A 31 9.52 28.67 0.56
N ASN A 32 9.45 27.51 1.16
CA ASN A 32 10.52 27.03 2.03
C ASN A 32 11.46 25.98 1.44
N ASN A 33 11.37 25.65 0.13
CA ASN A 33 12.31 24.72 -0.54
C ASN A 33 12.73 23.45 0.25
N ILE A 34 11.91 23.05 1.22
CA ILE A 34 12.22 21.93 2.13
C ILE A 34 12.05 20.59 1.40
N PHE A 35 11.19 20.56 0.36
CA PHE A 35 10.87 19.34 -0.35
C PHE A 35 11.13 19.49 -1.86
N GLN A 36 12.03 18.66 -2.39
CA GLN A 36 12.12 18.44 -3.84
C GLN A 36 11.26 17.22 -4.19
N CYS A 37 10.05 17.46 -4.68
CA CYS A 37 9.23 16.40 -5.24
C CYS A 37 9.69 16.07 -6.66
N LEU A 38 10.22 14.88 -6.89
CA LEU A 38 10.33 14.33 -8.23
C LEU A 38 8.91 13.94 -8.67
N GLN A 39 8.30 14.80 -9.47
CA GLN A 39 6.99 14.56 -10.04
C GLN A 39 7.09 13.41 -11.06
N LYS A 40 6.92 12.17 -10.61
CA LYS A 40 6.62 11.06 -11.51
C LYS A 40 5.12 11.12 -11.79
N ASN A 41 4.74 11.60 -12.96
CA ASN A 41 3.37 11.55 -13.46
C ASN A 41 2.98 10.11 -13.82
N ASN A 42 2.93 9.24 -12.84
CA ASN A 42 2.33 7.93 -12.99
C ASN A 42 0.88 8.06 -12.51
N ASN A 43 -0.06 8.16 -13.44
CA ASN A 43 -1.48 8.07 -13.13
C ASN A 43 -1.78 6.64 -12.67
N LEU A 44 -1.60 6.38 -11.38
CA LEU A 44 -1.93 5.08 -10.80
C LEU A 44 -3.41 5.04 -10.45
N VAL A 45 -4.07 3.97 -10.86
CA VAL A 45 -5.44 3.67 -10.46
C VAL A 45 -5.38 2.78 -9.22
N ALA A 46 -6.04 3.22 -8.14
CA ALA A 46 -6.10 2.48 -6.89
C ALA A 46 -7.41 1.69 -6.79
N THR A 47 -7.30 0.40 -6.47
CA THR A 47 -8.42 -0.47 -6.13
C THR A 47 -8.26 -0.96 -4.70
N THR A 48 -9.21 -0.67 -3.83
CA THR A 48 -9.18 -1.17 -2.46
C THR A 48 -9.52 -2.66 -2.47
N LEU A 49 -8.59 -3.47 -1.96
CA LEU A 49 -8.76 -4.92 -1.83
C LEU A 49 -9.49 -5.27 -0.54
N ILE A 50 -9.08 -4.66 0.57
CA ILE A 50 -9.73 -4.79 1.88
C ILE A 50 -9.65 -3.47 2.64
N SER A 51 -10.67 -3.16 3.44
CA SER A 51 -10.69 -1.99 4.31
C SER A 51 -11.31 -2.35 5.64
N LYS A 52 -10.46 -2.76 6.59
CA LYS A 52 -10.81 -3.03 8.00
C LYS A 52 -9.97 -2.19 8.96
N LEU A 53 -9.31 -1.17 8.44
CA LEU A 53 -8.56 -0.24 9.24
C LEU A 53 -9.54 0.74 9.88
N ASP A 54 -9.76 0.61 11.18
CA ASP A 54 -10.42 1.65 11.98
C ASP A 54 -9.39 2.73 12.30
N GLN A 55 -9.17 3.60 11.33
CA GLN A 55 -8.15 4.65 11.41
C GLN A 55 -8.67 5.78 12.29
N GLN A 56 -8.34 5.72 13.58
CA GLN A 56 -8.69 6.76 14.57
C GLN A 56 -7.68 7.91 14.57
N ASP A 57 -6.44 7.63 14.17
CA ASP A 57 -5.36 8.60 14.21
C ASP A 57 -5.04 9.19 12.83
N ASP A 58 -4.50 10.41 12.82
CA ASP A 58 -4.01 11.07 11.61
C ASP A 58 -2.67 10.49 11.13
N ILE A 59 -2.06 9.61 11.93
CA ILE A 59 -0.80 8.93 11.63
C ILE A 59 -1.09 7.47 11.29
N PHE A 60 -0.45 6.97 10.23
CA PHE A 60 -0.53 5.56 9.85
C PHE A 60 0.83 5.03 9.39
N TYR A 61 0.99 3.72 9.44
CA TYR A 61 2.14 3.02 8.89
C TYR A 61 1.79 2.44 7.53
N LEU A 62 2.58 2.74 6.51
CA LEU A 62 2.39 2.29 5.14
C LEU A 62 3.56 1.41 4.72
N GLU A 63 3.26 0.21 4.27
CA GLU A 63 4.19 -0.66 3.58
C GLU A 63 3.81 -0.73 2.09
N ILE A 64 4.78 -0.52 1.22
CA ILE A 64 4.61 -0.57 -0.23
C ILE A 64 5.44 -1.72 -0.77
N LEU A 65 4.77 -2.67 -1.39
CA LEU A 65 5.39 -3.75 -2.14
C LEU A 65 5.38 -3.38 -3.62
N ASP A 66 6.52 -3.52 -4.29
CA ASP A 66 6.66 -3.37 -5.75
C ASP A 66 6.66 -4.77 -6.37
N CYS A 67 5.64 -5.06 -7.16
CA CYS A 67 5.34 -6.42 -7.60
C CYS A 67 5.08 -6.49 -9.11
N GLU A 68 5.22 -7.70 -9.65
CA GLU A 68 4.88 -8.03 -11.03
C GLU A 68 4.03 -9.30 -11.08
N PHE A 69 3.03 -9.33 -11.95
CA PHE A 69 2.25 -10.55 -12.22
C PHE A 69 3.08 -11.62 -12.91
N GLY A 70 2.85 -12.85 -12.57
CA GLY A 70 3.33 -14.02 -13.30
C GLY A 70 2.88 -14.01 -14.77
N PRO A 71 3.52 -14.85 -15.64
CA PRO A 71 3.25 -14.86 -17.07
C PRO A 71 1.78 -15.07 -17.45
N ASP A 72 1.09 -15.91 -16.68
CA ASP A 72 -0.30 -16.31 -16.92
C ASP A 72 -1.29 -15.68 -15.92
N SER A 73 -0.81 -14.67 -15.15
CA SER A 73 -1.56 -14.04 -14.08
C SER A 73 -1.92 -12.60 -14.43
N ASN A 74 -2.95 -12.09 -13.76
CA ASN A 74 -3.45 -10.73 -13.92
C ASN A 74 -4.18 -10.28 -12.65
N PHE A 75 -4.70 -9.06 -12.64
CA PHE A 75 -5.44 -8.54 -11.48
C PHE A 75 -6.61 -9.44 -11.07
N GLY A 76 -7.32 -10.07 -12.02
CA GLY A 76 -8.46 -10.94 -11.71
C GLY A 76 -8.04 -12.18 -10.92
N THR A 77 -6.99 -12.89 -11.37
CA THR A 77 -6.48 -14.07 -10.68
C THR A 77 -5.84 -13.70 -9.33
N PHE A 78 -5.08 -12.61 -9.27
CA PHE A 78 -4.52 -12.07 -8.04
C PHE A 78 -5.60 -11.67 -7.03
N LYS A 79 -6.71 -11.08 -7.51
CA LYS A 79 -7.84 -10.71 -6.65
C LYS A 79 -8.49 -11.93 -6.00
N VAL A 80 -8.61 -13.04 -6.71
CA VAL A 80 -9.16 -14.29 -6.14
C VAL A 80 -8.27 -14.78 -5.00
N ALA A 81 -6.94 -14.81 -5.19
CA ALA A 81 -6.00 -15.16 -4.13
C ALA A 81 -6.08 -14.19 -2.94
N SER A 82 -6.18 -12.88 -3.23
CA SER A 82 -6.35 -11.86 -2.20
C SER A 82 -7.65 -12.01 -1.42
N ASP A 83 -8.78 -12.27 -2.09
CA ASP A 83 -10.07 -12.46 -1.42
C ASP A 83 -10.04 -13.69 -0.51
N TYR A 84 -9.36 -14.79 -0.92
CA TYR A 84 -9.15 -15.95 -0.07
C TYR A 84 -8.33 -15.58 1.18
N PHE A 85 -7.20 -14.91 1.01
CA PHE A 85 -6.35 -14.44 2.09
C PHE A 85 -7.09 -13.51 3.06
N TYR A 86 -7.85 -12.56 2.56
CA TYR A 86 -8.60 -11.64 3.41
C TYR A 86 -9.75 -12.29 4.16
N ASN A 87 -10.36 -13.32 3.58
CA ASN A 87 -11.36 -14.12 4.30
C ASN A 87 -10.72 -14.84 5.48
N LEU A 88 -9.53 -15.40 5.31
CA LEU A 88 -8.77 -16.01 6.40
C LEU A 88 -8.42 -14.96 7.47
N LEU A 89 -7.90 -13.80 7.10
CA LEU A 89 -7.56 -12.73 8.04
C LEU A 89 -8.75 -12.18 8.83
N ASN A 90 -9.98 -12.37 8.33
CA ASN A 90 -11.18 -11.99 9.07
C ASN A 90 -11.30 -12.75 10.38
N GLU A 91 -10.77 -13.96 10.47
CA GLU A 91 -10.79 -14.79 11.66
C GLU A 91 -9.85 -14.24 12.75
N TYR A 92 -8.84 -13.49 12.37
CA TYR A 92 -7.82 -12.96 13.28
C TYR A 92 -8.12 -11.56 13.85
N SER A 93 -9.27 -10.95 13.54
CA SER A 93 -9.69 -9.63 14.05
C SER A 93 -8.64 -8.51 13.90
N ILE A 94 -7.87 -8.53 12.83
CA ILE A 94 -6.78 -7.59 12.59
C ILE A 94 -7.30 -6.33 11.89
N SER A 95 -6.89 -5.16 12.39
CA SER A 95 -7.12 -3.87 11.73
C SER A 95 -6.11 -3.68 10.60
N TYR A 96 -6.60 -3.71 9.35
CA TYR A 96 -5.77 -3.72 8.18
C TYR A 96 -6.49 -3.18 6.95
N LYS A 97 -5.76 -2.47 6.11
CA LYS A 97 -6.26 -2.03 4.81
C LYS A 97 -5.23 -2.30 3.73
N ALA A 98 -5.68 -2.74 2.58
CA ALA A 98 -4.84 -2.91 1.41
C ALA A 98 -5.45 -2.27 0.17
N ASP A 99 -4.60 -1.56 -0.57
CA ASP A 99 -4.91 -1.03 -1.90
C ASP A 99 -3.96 -1.66 -2.93
N PHE A 100 -4.51 -2.03 -4.07
CA PHE A 100 -3.78 -2.39 -5.28
C PHE A 100 -3.70 -1.18 -6.20
N LEU A 101 -2.51 -0.87 -6.72
CA LEU A 101 -2.30 0.26 -7.61
C LEU A 101 -1.55 -0.19 -8.87
N ASN A 102 -2.09 0.16 -10.03
CA ASN A 102 -1.41 -0.03 -11.31
C ASN A 102 -1.60 1.20 -12.22
N SER A 103 -0.79 1.31 -13.26
CA SER A 103 -0.88 2.40 -14.23
C SER A 103 -2.03 2.20 -15.21
N ASP A 104 -2.31 0.95 -15.58
CA ASP A 104 -3.39 0.54 -16.47
C ASP A 104 -3.64 -0.97 -16.35
N SER A 105 -4.75 -1.44 -16.91
CA SER A 105 -5.16 -2.85 -16.83
C SER A 105 -4.26 -3.83 -17.61
N SER A 106 -3.39 -3.34 -18.47
CA SER A 106 -2.45 -4.15 -19.25
C SER A 106 -1.05 -4.22 -18.60
N SER A 107 -0.79 -3.39 -17.60
CA SER A 107 0.47 -3.41 -16.87
C SER A 107 0.62 -4.69 -16.05
N ARG A 108 1.77 -5.34 -16.22
CA ARG A 108 2.14 -6.44 -15.32
C ARG A 108 2.65 -5.96 -13.99
N ASN A 109 3.19 -4.74 -13.93
CA ASN A 109 3.72 -4.15 -12.71
C ASN A 109 2.61 -3.48 -11.91
N PHE A 110 2.64 -3.67 -10.61
CA PHE A 110 1.71 -3.07 -9.68
C PHE A 110 2.37 -2.79 -8.34
N TYR A 111 1.74 -1.91 -7.54
CA TYR A 111 2.10 -1.69 -6.16
C TYR A 111 1.00 -2.23 -5.25
N TRP A 112 1.42 -2.92 -4.20
CA TRP A 112 0.53 -3.37 -3.15
C TRP A 112 0.80 -2.53 -1.90
N HIS A 113 -0.16 -1.70 -1.54
CA HIS A 113 -0.08 -0.81 -0.40
C HIS A 113 -0.79 -1.43 0.79
N ASN A 114 -0.05 -1.66 1.87
CA ASN A 114 -0.55 -2.19 3.13
C ASN A 114 -0.56 -1.07 4.18
N PHE A 115 -1.71 -0.80 4.77
CA PHE A 115 -1.89 0.24 5.77
C PHE A 115 -2.17 -0.39 7.14
N PHE A 116 -1.48 0.11 8.15
CA PHE A 116 -1.61 -0.27 9.55
C PHE A 116 -1.70 0.99 10.40
N ASN A 117 -2.25 0.91 11.62
CA ASN A 117 -2.24 2.05 12.54
C ASN A 117 -0.82 2.34 13.08
N SER A 118 0.03 1.31 13.20
CA SER A 118 1.40 1.42 13.69
C SER A 118 2.32 0.34 13.10
N SER A 119 3.64 0.49 13.29
CA SER A 119 4.60 -0.58 12.98
C SER A 119 4.37 -1.83 13.83
N THR A 120 3.95 -1.65 15.08
CA THR A 120 3.61 -2.76 15.97
C THR A 120 2.41 -3.56 15.45
N ASP A 121 1.38 -2.89 14.91
CA ASP A 121 0.23 -3.58 14.30
C ASP A 121 0.63 -4.37 13.06
N ARG A 122 1.54 -3.81 12.25
CA ARG A 122 2.13 -4.52 11.12
C ARG A 122 2.88 -5.77 11.58
N ASP A 123 3.72 -5.66 12.60
CA ASP A 123 4.49 -6.81 13.11
C ASP A 123 3.56 -7.87 13.73
N ASN A 124 2.53 -7.47 14.45
CA ASN A 124 1.50 -8.37 14.97
C ASN A 124 0.70 -9.04 13.83
N PHE A 125 0.39 -8.30 12.77
CA PHE A 125 -0.26 -8.85 11.58
C PHE A 125 0.55 -10.00 11.00
N TYR A 126 1.84 -9.81 10.74
CA TYR A 126 2.68 -10.87 10.20
C TYR A 126 2.85 -12.03 11.19
N ALA A 127 3.07 -11.75 12.47
CA ALA A 127 3.24 -12.78 13.49
C ALA A 127 1.98 -13.64 13.67
N SER A 128 0.78 -13.08 13.47
CA SER A 128 -0.48 -13.79 13.71
C SER A 128 -0.76 -14.91 12.70
N TRP A 129 -0.29 -14.76 11.46
CA TRP A 129 -0.62 -15.72 10.41
C TRP A 129 0.60 -16.41 9.78
N ILE A 130 1.82 -15.83 9.90
CA ILE A 130 3.00 -16.33 9.19
C ILE A 130 3.42 -17.74 9.61
N ASP A 131 3.15 -18.10 10.87
CA ASP A 131 3.45 -19.41 11.46
C ASP A 131 2.23 -20.34 11.46
N SER A 132 1.09 -19.92 10.90
CA SER A 132 -0.09 -20.77 10.77
C SER A 132 0.09 -21.81 9.65
N GLU A 133 -0.60 -22.94 9.74
CA GLU A 133 -0.60 -23.93 8.65
C GLU A 133 -1.16 -23.33 7.36
N ASP A 134 -2.16 -22.45 7.47
CA ASP A 134 -2.79 -21.75 6.34
C ASP A 134 -1.82 -20.80 5.61
N SER A 135 -0.77 -20.33 6.30
CA SER A 135 0.21 -19.42 5.70
C SER A 135 0.98 -20.04 4.54
N ILE A 136 1.17 -21.35 4.56
CA ILE A 136 1.89 -22.07 3.49
C ILE A 136 1.07 -22.02 2.21
N GLU A 137 -0.22 -22.38 2.30
CA GLU A 137 -1.13 -22.34 1.16
C GLU A 137 -1.29 -20.93 0.59
N ILE A 138 -1.39 -19.94 1.47
CA ILE A 138 -1.49 -18.53 1.05
C ILE A 138 -0.22 -18.06 0.33
N LYS A 139 0.96 -18.40 0.85
CA LYS A 139 2.25 -18.05 0.20
C LYS A 139 2.36 -18.71 -1.16
N ASP A 140 1.97 -19.97 -1.29
CA ASP A 140 1.97 -20.70 -2.54
C ASP A 140 1.02 -20.03 -3.56
N LEU A 141 -0.21 -19.71 -3.14
CA LEU A 141 -1.17 -19.01 -3.99
C LEU A 141 -0.63 -17.67 -4.50
N PHE A 142 -0.03 -16.85 -3.65
CA PHE A 142 0.54 -15.57 -4.09
C PHE A 142 1.77 -15.76 -4.96
N SER A 143 2.64 -16.74 -4.66
CA SER A 143 3.82 -17.02 -5.47
C SER A 143 3.49 -17.49 -6.90
N GLU A 144 2.35 -18.14 -7.09
CA GLU A 144 1.83 -18.50 -8.41
C GLU A 144 1.32 -17.29 -9.19
N GLN A 145 0.84 -16.25 -8.49
CA GLN A 145 0.20 -15.10 -9.12
C GLN A 145 1.16 -13.93 -9.37
N SER A 146 2.15 -13.74 -8.49
CA SER A 146 3.00 -12.55 -8.52
C SER A 146 4.30 -12.75 -7.78
N GLU A 147 5.29 -11.92 -8.13
CA GLU A 147 6.54 -11.77 -7.41
C GLU A 147 6.70 -10.31 -6.97
N CYS A 148 7.08 -10.10 -5.71
CA CYS A 148 7.37 -8.77 -5.17
C CYS A 148 8.88 -8.61 -4.95
N PHE A 149 9.46 -7.60 -5.59
CA PHE A 149 10.92 -7.40 -5.64
C PHE A 149 11.43 -6.54 -4.49
N SER A 150 10.58 -5.68 -3.95
CA SER A 150 10.94 -4.78 -2.88
C SER A 150 9.78 -4.50 -1.94
N SER A 151 10.13 -4.21 -0.68
CA SER A 151 9.22 -3.71 0.35
C SER A 151 9.84 -2.47 0.97
N ASN A 152 9.09 -1.38 1.00
CA ASN A 152 9.49 -0.12 1.61
C ASN A 152 8.43 0.32 2.61
N SER A 153 8.86 0.82 3.76
CA SER A 153 7.98 1.24 4.84
C SER A 153 8.06 2.75 5.09
N TYR A 154 6.93 3.35 5.38
CA TYR A 154 6.78 4.78 5.57
C TYR A 154 5.85 5.08 6.75
N ILE A 155 6.07 6.22 7.40
CA ILE A 155 5.09 6.83 8.30
C ILE A 155 4.31 7.84 7.47
N GLY A 156 3.00 7.66 7.39
CA GLY A 156 2.10 8.53 6.67
C GLY A 156 1.30 9.41 7.62
N TYR A 157 0.92 10.59 7.12
CA TYR A 157 0.08 11.54 7.82
C TYR A 157 -1.14 11.87 6.97
N LYS A 158 -2.32 11.84 7.58
CA LYS A 158 -3.54 12.28 6.95
C LYS A 158 -3.61 13.80 7.01
N VAL A 159 -3.68 14.45 5.88
CA VAL A 159 -3.60 15.92 5.79
C VAL A 159 -4.98 16.58 5.71
N PHE A 160 -6.06 15.82 5.44
CA PHE A 160 -7.45 16.30 5.31
C PHE A 160 -8.46 15.27 5.79
#